data_d32ec964215451c4db76b655df2338ea
#
_entry.id   d32ec964215451c4db76b655df2338ea
#
_cell.length_a   1.000
_cell.length_b   1.000
_cell.length_c   1.000
_cell.angle_alpha   90.00
_cell.angle_beta   90.00
_cell.angle_gamma   90.00
#
_symmetry.space_group_name_H-M   'P 1'
#
loop_
_entity.id
_entity.type
_entity.pdbx_description
1 polymer ?
#
loop_
_entity_poly.entity_id
_entity_poly.type
_entity_poly.pdbx_seq_one_letter_code
_entity_poly.pdbx_strand_id
1 'polypeptide(L)'
;ANANSLDIDCLSPAGEVFQCSMELSPATMEGEPCTQIVIRVNASNAELEKKIETLSRLDALTGLTNRQHFMKLLEERVNEPYSPSDHGALIYITLDNFKVIREEYGITTSDTLLCDIARLLEETCGEKDCLSRFGDFSFTLLHYDSDEEKTLALGETLLHRIAGHVSEVSSHAITTTGSIGCCAISNKLNDAQKIISYADMACEVARSSGGNQIHNHSAIVNEQLGQENEPEWDNIIRTTINEERFYLAYQPIVSLKGDTRQRYEVLLRVIDEAGHAILPGQFLSIAEKTGLSAEIDHWIITTALRKLAELRTQHSEALLFIKLSGSTLTGAGVTAWSKGQL
;
A
#
# COMPACT_ATOMS: atom_id res chain seq x y z
N ALA A 1 -12.20 8.91 -54.48
CA ALA A 1 -11.43 7.80 -55.04
C ALA A 1 -11.08 6.88 -53.87
N ASN A 2 -11.73 5.72 -53.81
CA ASN A 2 -11.42 4.71 -52.76
C ASN A 2 -10.08 4.09 -53.11
N ALA A 3 -9.08 4.35 -52.28
CA ALA A 3 -7.85 3.54 -52.28
C ALA A 3 -8.23 2.14 -51.75
N ASN A 4 -8.12 1.10 -52.61
CA ASN A 4 -8.26 -0.24 -52.17
C ASN A 4 -6.97 -0.63 -51.41
N SER A 5 -7.04 -0.66 -50.10
CA SER A 5 -5.98 -1.20 -49.25
C SER A 5 -6.23 -2.69 -49.05
N LEU A 6 -5.21 -3.51 -49.28
CA LEU A 6 -5.22 -4.96 -49.11
C LEU A 6 -4.09 -5.34 -48.13
N ASP A 7 -4.44 -6.10 -47.09
CA ASP A 7 -3.44 -6.71 -46.22
C ASP A 7 -2.94 -8.00 -46.85
N ILE A 8 -1.62 -8.12 -47.01
CA ILE A 8 -0.96 -9.25 -47.64
C ILE A 8 0.19 -9.78 -46.77
N ASP A 9 0.40 -11.09 -46.81
CA ASP A 9 1.57 -11.72 -46.21
C ASP A 9 2.73 -11.71 -47.20
N CYS A 10 3.85 -11.13 -46.79
CA CYS A 10 5.08 -11.07 -47.57
C CYS A 10 6.14 -12.00 -46.97
N LEU A 11 7.02 -12.56 -47.83
CA LEU A 11 8.15 -13.37 -47.43
C LEU A 11 9.43 -12.55 -47.50
N SER A 12 10.24 -12.56 -46.43
CA SER A 12 11.59 -12.00 -46.46
C SER A 12 12.53 -12.93 -47.25
N PRO A 13 13.69 -12.43 -47.73
CA PRO A 13 14.70 -13.28 -48.33
C PRO A 13 15.23 -14.41 -47.42
N ALA A 14 15.04 -14.29 -46.10
CA ALA A 14 15.37 -15.27 -45.09
C ALA A 14 14.25 -16.30 -44.84
N GLY A 15 13.09 -16.19 -45.54
CA GLY A 15 11.94 -17.10 -45.39
C GLY A 15 10.97 -16.74 -44.25
N GLU A 16 11.10 -15.56 -43.63
CA GLU A 16 10.19 -15.11 -42.59
C GLU A 16 8.96 -14.44 -43.20
N VAL A 17 7.77 -14.80 -42.70
CA VAL A 17 6.50 -14.23 -43.15
C VAL A 17 6.25 -12.97 -42.31
N PHE A 18 5.94 -11.84 -42.97
CA PHE A 18 5.58 -10.60 -42.35
C PHE A 18 4.39 -9.94 -43.06
N GLN A 19 3.54 -9.23 -42.31
CA GLN A 19 2.36 -8.58 -42.84
C GLN A 19 2.67 -7.21 -43.45
N CYS A 20 2.09 -6.95 -44.61
CA CYS A 20 2.18 -5.69 -45.31
C CYS A 20 0.79 -5.18 -45.68
N SER A 21 0.57 -3.88 -45.65
CA SER A 21 -0.57 -3.27 -46.34
C SER A 21 -0.15 -2.78 -47.72
N MET A 22 -0.90 -3.12 -48.74
CA MET A 22 -0.71 -2.71 -50.12
C MET A 22 -1.83 -1.79 -50.58
N GLU A 23 -1.49 -0.56 -50.98
CA GLU A 23 -2.40 0.40 -51.57
C GLU A 23 -2.17 0.48 -53.06
N LEU A 24 -3.24 0.37 -53.83
CA LEU A 24 -3.24 0.48 -55.28
C LEU A 24 -3.93 1.79 -55.70
N SER A 25 -3.25 2.64 -56.44
CA SER A 25 -3.80 3.86 -56.96
C SER A 25 -3.43 4.09 -58.45
N PRO A 26 -4.34 4.61 -59.25
CA PRO A 26 -3.99 4.99 -60.62
C PRO A 26 -3.04 6.17 -60.60
N ALA A 27 -2.00 6.11 -61.41
CA ALA A 27 -0.97 7.14 -61.61
C ALA A 27 -0.66 7.31 -63.09
N THR A 28 0.10 8.35 -63.43
CA THR A 28 0.57 8.57 -64.78
C THR A 28 2.08 8.80 -64.72
N MET A 29 2.84 8.02 -65.50
CA MET A 29 4.27 8.14 -65.58
C MET A 29 4.67 8.42 -67.03
N GLU A 30 5.39 9.52 -67.30
CA GLU A 30 5.79 9.99 -68.63
C GLU A 30 4.64 10.10 -69.65
N GLY A 31 3.41 10.38 -69.15
CA GLY A 31 2.21 10.52 -69.98
C GLY A 31 1.44 9.20 -70.21
N GLU A 32 1.95 8.06 -69.77
CA GLU A 32 1.34 6.75 -69.86
C GLU A 32 0.59 6.42 -68.56
N PRO A 33 -0.63 5.86 -68.65
CA PRO A 33 -1.38 5.45 -67.43
C PRO A 33 -0.72 4.21 -66.79
N CYS A 34 -0.44 4.29 -65.51
CA CYS A 34 0.14 3.19 -64.71
C CYS A 34 -0.62 3.04 -63.38
N THR A 35 -0.32 1.95 -62.69
CA THR A 35 -0.84 1.72 -61.34
C THR A 35 0.32 1.89 -60.37
N GLN A 36 0.19 2.80 -59.41
CA GLN A 36 1.12 2.96 -58.31
C GLN A 36 0.76 1.92 -57.25
N ILE A 37 1.73 1.17 -56.82
CA ILE A 37 1.61 0.23 -55.71
C ILE A 37 2.50 0.74 -54.59
N VAL A 38 1.88 1.02 -53.42
CA VAL A 38 2.57 1.42 -52.21
C VAL A 38 2.45 0.26 -51.22
N ILE A 39 3.58 -0.33 -50.86
CA ILE A 39 3.66 -1.42 -49.87
C ILE A 39 4.21 -0.83 -48.57
N ARG A 40 3.50 -0.98 -47.49
CA ARG A 40 3.92 -0.59 -46.14
C ARG A 40 4.05 -1.83 -45.28
N VAL A 41 5.23 -2.03 -44.72
CA VAL A 41 5.48 -3.14 -43.79
C VAL A 41 4.85 -2.85 -42.46
N ASN A 42 3.95 -3.71 -41.99
CA ASN A 42 3.28 -3.59 -40.70
C ASN A 42 4.16 -4.05 -39.52
N ALA A 43 5.44 -4.41 -39.78
CA ALA A 43 6.38 -4.84 -38.74
C ALA A 43 6.58 -3.84 -37.58
N SER A 44 6.28 -2.57 -37.83
CA SER A 44 6.31 -1.51 -36.82
C SER A 44 5.22 -1.65 -35.74
N ASN A 45 4.07 -2.25 -36.07
CA ASN A 45 2.97 -2.37 -35.10
C ASN A 45 3.25 -3.47 -34.07
N ALA A 46 3.79 -4.61 -34.45
CA ALA A 46 4.07 -5.70 -33.51
C ALA A 46 5.15 -5.32 -32.47
N GLU A 47 6.19 -4.59 -32.87
CA GLU A 47 7.17 -4.06 -31.91
C GLU A 47 6.57 -2.94 -31.03
N LEU A 48 5.72 -2.11 -31.62
CA LEU A 48 5.02 -1.05 -30.89
C LEU A 48 4.02 -1.64 -29.87
N GLU A 49 3.25 -2.64 -30.28
CA GLU A 49 2.32 -3.37 -29.44
C GLU A 49 3.06 -4.08 -28.31
N LYS A 50 4.19 -4.74 -28.57
CA LYS A 50 5.02 -5.37 -27.55
C LYS A 50 5.61 -4.36 -26.58
N LYS A 51 6.02 -3.19 -27.04
CA LYS A 51 6.46 -2.08 -26.18
C LYS A 51 5.33 -1.52 -25.34
N ILE A 52 4.15 -1.31 -25.93
CA ILE A 52 2.96 -0.87 -25.21
C ILE A 52 2.57 -1.90 -24.14
N GLU A 53 2.57 -3.17 -24.46
CA GLU A 53 2.29 -4.27 -23.54
C GLU A 53 3.33 -4.29 -22.39
N THR A 54 4.62 -4.18 -22.69
CA THR A 54 5.68 -4.13 -21.69
C THR A 54 5.53 -2.92 -20.77
N LEU A 55 5.34 -1.72 -21.34
CA LEU A 55 5.15 -0.49 -20.57
C LEU A 55 3.87 -0.49 -19.74
N SER A 56 2.84 -1.23 -20.16
CA SER A 56 1.59 -1.37 -19.40
C SER A 56 1.69 -2.32 -18.23
N ARG A 57 2.69 -3.22 -18.19
CA ARG A 57 2.86 -4.27 -17.17
C ARG A 57 4.02 -4.04 -16.21
N LEU A 58 5.09 -3.38 -16.66
CA LEU A 58 6.32 -3.26 -15.92
C LEU A 58 6.54 -1.83 -15.39
N ASP A 59 7.26 -1.73 -14.29
CA ASP A 59 7.80 -0.47 -13.75
C ASP A 59 9.06 -0.09 -14.53
N ALA A 60 9.09 1.13 -15.05
CA ALA A 60 10.16 1.59 -15.94
C ALA A 60 11.54 1.71 -15.25
N LEU A 61 11.59 1.86 -13.93
CA LEU A 61 12.84 1.98 -13.19
C LEU A 61 13.42 0.62 -12.81
N THR A 62 12.60 -0.25 -12.23
CA THR A 62 13.06 -1.51 -11.63
C THR A 62 12.91 -2.72 -12.55
N GLY A 63 12.07 -2.62 -13.59
CA GLY A 63 11.73 -3.74 -14.47
C GLY A 63 10.74 -4.74 -13.85
N LEU A 64 10.40 -4.59 -12.58
CA LEU A 64 9.41 -5.43 -11.90
C LEU A 64 7.99 -5.16 -12.41
N THR A 65 7.05 -6.02 -12.07
CA THR A 65 5.62 -5.77 -12.31
C THR A 65 5.23 -4.40 -11.72
N ASN A 66 4.49 -3.59 -12.47
CA ASN A 66 3.98 -2.34 -11.95
C ASN A 66 2.72 -2.55 -11.08
N ARG A 67 2.38 -1.55 -10.28
CA ARG A 67 1.22 -1.58 -9.38
C ARG A 67 -0.08 -1.96 -10.08
N GLN A 68 -0.33 -1.42 -11.27
CA GLN A 68 -1.60 -1.64 -11.97
C GLN A 68 -1.75 -3.09 -12.41
N HIS A 69 -0.70 -3.66 -12.98
CA HIS A 69 -0.73 -5.06 -13.40
C HIS A 69 -0.74 -6.03 -12.21
N PHE A 70 -0.02 -5.70 -11.14
CA PHE A 70 -0.06 -6.47 -9.89
C PHE A 70 -1.47 -6.54 -9.29
N MET A 71 -2.17 -5.40 -9.22
CA MET A 71 -3.55 -5.38 -8.71
C MET A 71 -4.47 -6.30 -9.51
N LYS A 72 -4.32 -6.32 -10.84
CA LYS A 72 -5.08 -7.22 -11.70
C LYS A 72 -4.78 -8.69 -11.39
N LEU A 73 -3.51 -9.05 -11.23
CA LEU A 73 -3.11 -10.43 -10.88
C LEU A 73 -3.63 -10.84 -9.49
N LEU A 74 -3.61 -9.93 -8.53
CA LEU A 74 -4.17 -10.18 -7.21
C LEU A 74 -5.70 -10.36 -7.26
N GLU A 75 -6.42 -9.55 -8.04
CA GLU A 75 -7.86 -9.70 -8.27
C GLU A 75 -8.19 -11.04 -8.95
N GLU A 76 -7.42 -11.43 -9.96
CA GLU A 76 -7.55 -12.74 -10.62
C GLU A 76 -7.35 -13.87 -9.61
N ARG A 77 -6.29 -13.80 -8.80
CA ARG A 77 -5.99 -14.82 -7.76
C ARG A 77 -7.06 -14.94 -6.70
N VAL A 78 -7.61 -13.84 -6.25
CA VAL A 78 -8.69 -13.81 -5.23
C VAL A 78 -10.01 -14.38 -5.77
N ASN A 79 -10.26 -14.22 -7.07
CA ASN A 79 -11.48 -14.74 -7.74
C ASN A 79 -11.35 -16.19 -8.20
N GLU A 80 -10.17 -16.81 -8.12
CA GLU A 80 -10.01 -18.23 -8.42
C GLU A 80 -10.77 -19.11 -7.42
N PRO A 81 -11.33 -20.26 -7.88
CA PRO A 81 -11.97 -21.20 -6.98
C PRO A 81 -11.00 -21.67 -5.90
N TYR A 82 -11.32 -21.42 -4.63
CA TYR A 82 -10.48 -21.80 -3.51
C TYR A 82 -10.36 -23.33 -3.38
N SER A 83 -9.15 -23.82 -3.33
CA SER A 83 -8.83 -25.20 -2.95
C SER A 83 -8.18 -25.20 -1.56
N PRO A 84 -8.55 -26.14 -0.66
CA PRO A 84 -7.94 -26.23 0.68
C PRO A 84 -6.41 -26.46 0.69
N SER A 85 -5.87 -26.91 -0.44
CA SER A 85 -4.43 -27.09 -0.63
C SER A 85 -3.74 -25.88 -1.30
N ASP A 86 -4.51 -24.88 -1.73
CA ASP A 86 -4.04 -23.75 -2.51
C ASP A 86 -3.90 -22.51 -1.59
N HIS A 87 -2.85 -22.51 -0.80
CA HIS A 87 -2.52 -21.40 0.09
C HIS A 87 -1.67 -20.36 -0.62
N GLY A 88 -1.83 -19.10 -0.24
CA GLY A 88 -1.03 -18.00 -0.75
C GLY A 88 -1.03 -16.85 0.24
N ALA A 89 -0.09 -15.94 0.07
CA ALA A 89 0.02 -14.77 0.91
C ALA A 89 0.45 -13.54 0.10
N LEU A 90 0.00 -12.39 0.54
CA LEU A 90 0.53 -11.11 0.12
C LEU A 90 1.57 -10.65 1.13
N ILE A 91 2.74 -10.31 0.66
CA ILE A 91 3.82 -9.70 1.43
C ILE A 91 3.98 -8.25 0.93
N TYR A 92 3.84 -7.29 1.83
CA TYR A 92 4.05 -5.87 1.58
C TYR A 92 5.36 -5.43 2.24
N ILE A 93 6.25 -4.82 1.46
CA ILE A 93 7.61 -4.47 1.88
C ILE A 93 7.80 -2.97 1.69
N THR A 94 8.26 -2.28 2.73
CA THR A 94 8.61 -0.86 2.66
C THR A 94 10.06 -0.66 3.11
N LEU A 95 10.85 0.10 2.35
CA LEU A 95 12.21 0.43 2.75
C LEU A 95 12.21 1.49 3.85
N ASP A 96 12.93 1.21 4.93
CA ASP A 96 13.05 2.11 6.07
C ASP A 96 13.98 3.28 5.71
N ASN A 97 13.67 4.46 6.26
CA ASN A 97 14.48 5.68 6.10
C ASN A 97 14.76 6.12 4.65
N PHE A 98 14.07 5.55 3.66
CA PHE A 98 14.32 5.83 2.24
C PHE A 98 14.18 7.32 1.90
N LYS A 99 13.25 8.03 2.53
CA LYS A 99 13.09 9.48 2.32
C LYS A 99 14.34 10.25 2.74
N VAL A 100 14.93 9.89 3.88
CA VAL A 100 16.16 10.49 4.38
C VAL A 100 17.32 10.21 3.43
N ILE A 101 17.46 8.96 2.98
CA ILE A 101 18.46 8.56 1.98
C ILE A 101 18.30 9.39 0.70
N ARG A 102 17.08 9.59 0.21
CA ARG A 102 16.80 10.39 -0.98
C ARG A 102 17.11 11.87 -0.81
N GLU A 103 16.85 12.43 0.38
CA GLU A 103 17.16 13.81 0.70
C GLU A 103 18.67 14.04 0.82
N GLU A 104 19.41 13.10 1.41
CA GLU A 104 20.83 13.20 1.67
C GLU A 104 21.69 12.91 0.42
N TYR A 105 21.37 11.85 -0.34
CA TYR A 105 22.17 11.36 -1.47
C TYR A 105 21.60 11.68 -2.85
N GLY A 106 20.39 12.23 -2.90
CA GLY A 106 19.71 12.63 -4.14
C GLY A 106 18.97 11.52 -4.85
N ILE A 107 18.25 11.90 -5.91
CA ILE A 107 17.31 11.03 -6.64
C ILE A 107 18.06 9.88 -7.34
N THR A 108 19.10 10.18 -8.10
CA THR A 108 19.82 9.17 -8.89
C THR A 108 20.40 8.05 -8.01
N THR A 109 20.93 8.41 -6.86
CA THR A 109 21.52 7.47 -5.91
C THR A 109 20.44 6.59 -5.26
N SER A 110 19.32 7.19 -4.87
CA SER A 110 18.19 6.46 -4.32
C SER A 110 17.51 5.54 -5.36
N ASP A 111 17.48 5.93 -6.63
CA ASP A 111 16.98 5.08 -7.72
C ASP A 111 17.88 3.86 -7.94
N THR A 112 19.21 4.02 -7.83
CA THR A 112 20.15 2.89 -7.90
C THR A 112 19.92 1.91 -6.75
N LEU A 113 19.77 2.42 -5.51
CA LEU A 113 19.42 1.59 -4.35
C LEU A 113 18.12 0.80 -4.60
N LEU A 114 17.07 1.46 -5.14
CA LEU A 114 15.81 0.78 -5.49
C LEU A 114 16.01 -0.35 -6.50
N CYS A 115 16.81 -0.13 -7.54
CA CYS A 115 17.12 -1.16 -8.54
C CYS A 115 17.90 -2.34 -7.94
N ASP A 116 18.86 -2.06 -7.06
CA ASP A 116 19.65 -3.10 -6.39
C ASP A 116 18.75 -3.93 -5.46
N ILE A 117 17.91 -3.29 -4.66
CA ILE A 117 16.94 -3.99 -3.80
C ILE A 117 15.91 -4.77 -4.63
N ALA A 118 15.40 -4.21 -5.73
CA ALA A 118 14.47 -4.91 -6.62
C ALA A 118 15.07 -6.21 -7.14
N ARG A 119 16.32 -6.19 -7.61
CA ARG A 119 17.05 -7.38 -8.08
C ARG A 119 17.27 -8.39 -6.96
N LEU A 120 17.67 -7.92 -5.78
CA LEU A 120 17.87 -8.77 -4.60
C LEU A 120 16.57 -9.47 -4.17
N LEU A 121 15.44 -8.78 -4.19
CA LEU A 121 14.14 -9.34 -3.90
C LEU A 121 13.74 -10.38 -4.96
N GLU A 122 13.91 -10.06 -6.24
CA GLU A 122 13.62 -10.97 -7.37
C GLU A 122 14.42 -12.27 -7.30
N GLU A 123 15.72 -12.20 -6.98
CA GLU A 123 16.59 -13.36 -6.78
C GLU A 123 16.18 -14.25 -5.59
N THR A 124 15.41 -13.69 -4.65
CA THR A 124 14.98 -14.40 -3.43
C THR A 124 13.62 -15.06 -3.60
N CYS A 125 12.79 -14.54 -4.52
CA CYS A 125 11.45 -15.03 -4.78
C CYS A 125 11.47 -16.33 -5.59
N GLY A 126 10.40 -17.13 -5.44
CA GLY A 126 10.19 -18.35 -6.25
C GLY A 126 9.77 -18.02 -7.69
N GLU A 127 9.97 -18.99 -8.59
CA GLU A 127 9.61 -18.84 -10.03
C GLU A 127 8.12 -18.52 -10.28
N LYS A 128 7.25 -18.95 -9.37
CA LYS A 128 5.80 -18.70 -9.44
C LYS A 128 5.37 -17.38 -8.82
N ASP A 129 6.23 -16.79 -8.01
CA ASP A 129 5.91 -15.59 -7.25
C ASP A 129 5.83 -14.37 -8.17
N CYS A 130 4.96 -13.42 -7.84
CA CYS A 130 4.87 -12.16 -8.55
C CYS A 130 5.33 -11.01 -7.66
N LEU A 131 6.52 -10.49 -7.96
CA LEU A 131 7.09 -9.32 -7.30
C LEU A 131 6.72 -8.06 -8.07
N SER A 132 6.33 -7.01 -7.37
CA SER A 132 6.02 -5.72 -7.99
C SER A 132 6.59 -4.52 -7.23
N ARG A 133 6.84 -3.44 -7.94
CA ARG A 133 7.04 -2.14 -7.35
C ARG A 133 5.68 -1.48 -7.17
N PHE A 134 5.24 -1.36 -5.92
CA PHE A 134 3.88 -0.92 -5.61
C PHE A 134 3.78 0.59 -5.32
N GLY A 135 4.83 1.18 -4.80
CA GLY A 135 4.93 2.60 -4.49
C GLY A 135 6.33 3.17 -4.71
N ASP A 136 6.58 4.38 -4.23
CA ASP A 136 7.86 5.07 -4.42
C ASP A 136 9.04 4.27 -3.88
N PHE A 137 8.88 3.65 -2.72
CA PHE A 137 9.88 2.84 -2.01
C PHE A 137 9.27 1.61 -1.36
N SER A 138 8.13 1.13 -1.91
CA SER A 138 7.46 -0.08 -1.46
C SER A 138 7.31 -1.09 -2.58
N PHE A 139 7.37 -2.36 -2.19
CA PHE A 139 7.23 -3.52 -3.05
C PHE A 139 6.11 -4.41 -2.52
N THR A 140 5.50 -5.18 -3.41
CA THR A 140 4.54 -6.23 -3.03
C THR A 140 4.94 -7.53 -3.70
N LEU A 141 4.75 -8.62 -2.96
CA LEU A 141 5.01 -9.96 -3.42
C LEU A 141 3.75 -10.81 -3.22
N LEU A 142 3.23 -11.34 -4.33
CA LEU A 142 2.20 -12.38 -4.29
C LEU A 142 2.91 -13.73 -4.25
N HIS A 143 2.87 -14.37 -3.08
CA HIS A 143 3.56 -15.63 -2.81
C HIS A 143 2.57 -16.79 -2.89
N TYR A 144 2.88 -17.76 -3.75
CA TYR A 144 2.01 -18.90 -4.04
C TYR A 144 2.45 -20.15 -3.26
N ASP A 145 1.53 -21.11 -3.12
CA ASP A 145 1.76 -22.42 -2.46
C ASP A 145 2.37 -22.28 -1.03
N SER A 146 2.00 -21.22 -0.31
CA SER A 146 2.62 -20.84 0.95
C SER A 146 1.61 -20.85 2.10
N ASP A 147 1.99 -21.51 3.20
CA ASP A 147 1.35 -21.39 4.50
C ASP A 147 1.97 -20.23 5.30
N GLU A 148 1.46 -20.00 6.50
CA GLU A 148 1.91 -18.89 7.35
C GLU A 148 3.39 -19.04 7.74
N GLU A 149 3.84 -20.23 8.06
CA GLU A 149 5.23 -20.51 8.48
C GLU A 149 6.21 -20.21 7.34
N LYS A 150 5.92 -20.67 6.12
CA LYS A 150 6.74 -20.40 4.94
C LYS A 150 6.74 -18.92 4.57
N THR A 151 5.58 -18.27 4.68
CA THR A 151 5.46 -16.82 4.41
C THR A 151 6.33 -16.01 5.36
N LEU A 152 6.30 -16.33 6.65
CA LEU A 152 7.15 -15.67 7.64
C LEU A 152 8.63 -15.96 7.41
N ALA A 153 9.01 -17.21 7.14
CA ALA A 153 10.39 -17.59 6.84
C ALA A 153 10.95 -16.87 5.60
N LEU A 154 10.12 -16.74 4.54
CA LEU A 154 10.49 -15.93 3.37
C LEU A 154 10.67 -14.47 3.75
N GLY A 155 9.73 -13.89 4.51
CA GLY A 155 9.81 -12.51 4.97
C GLY A 155 11.06 -12.23 5.81
N GLU A 156 11.43 -13.12 6.73
CA GLU A 156 12.69 -13.02 7.49
C GLU A 156 13.92 -13.09 6.59
N THR A 157 13.89 -13.96 5.58
CA THR A 157 14.97 -14.06 4.59
C THR A 157 15.11 -12.75 3.80
N LEU A 158 14.00 -12.17 3.35
CA LEU A 158 13.97 -10.89 2.63
C LEU A 158 14.52 -9.76 3.51
N LEU A 159 14.09 -9.65 4.77
CA LEU A 159 14.60 -8.66 5.73
C LEU A 159 16.11 -8.80 5.91
N HIS A 160 16.58 -10.02 6.13
CA HIS A 160 18.01 -10.26 6.35
C HIS A 160 18.85 -9.89 5.12
N ARG A 161 18.35 -10.21 3.92
CA ARG A 161 19.03 -9.85 2.68
C ARG A 161 19.02 -8.35 2.43
N ILE A 162 17.91 -7.64 2.68
CA ILE A 162 17.84 -6.17 2.57
C ILE A 162 18.82 -5.52 3.53
N ALA A 163 18.81 -5.90 4.82
CA ALA A 163 19.66 -5.32 5.84
C ALA A 163 21.16 -5.60 5.60
N GLY A 164 21.49 -6.73 4.99
CA GLY A 164 22.87 -7.10 4.64
C GLY A 164 23.38 -6.51 3.33
N HIS A 165 22.51 -5.87 2.54
CA HIS A 165 22.89 -5.31 1.24
C HIS A 165 23.55 -3.94 1.38
N VAL A 166 24.62 -3.73 0.62
CA VAL A 166 25.32 -2.46 0.49
C VAL A 166 25.30 -2.03 -0.96
N SER A 167 24.60 -0.94 -1.26
CA SER A 167 24.64 -0.33 -2.59
C SER A 167 25.82 0.63 -2.68
N GLU A 168 26.74 0.36 -3.59
CA GLU A 168 27.89 1.25 -3.87
C GLU A 168 27.54 2.19 -5.03
N VAL A 169 27.31 3.47 -4.71
CA VAL A 169 26.97 4.48 -5.73
C VAL A 169 27.98 5.64 -5.64
N SER A 170 28.70 5.86 -6.72
CA SER A 170 29.74 6.90 -6.86
C SER A 170 30.90 6.73 -5.84
N SER A 171 30.82 7.20 -4.65
CA SER A 171 31.83 7.02 -3.58
C SER A 171 31.18 6.76 -2.23
N HIS A 172 29.88 6.43 -2.24
CA HIS A 172 29.09 6.21 -1.04
C HIS A 172 28.64 4.75 -0.97
N ALA A 173 28.78 4.16 0.21
CA ALA A 173 28.19 2.87 0.56
C ALA A 173 26.89 3.12 1.32
N ILE A 174 25.74 2.76 0.72
CA ILE A 174 24.43 3.04 1.27
C ILE A 174 23.79 1.73 1.69
N THR A 175 23.27 1.71 2.92
CA THR A 175 22.51 0.60 3.49
C THR A 175 21.11 1.06 3.85
N THR A 176 20.15 0.16 3.80
CA THR A 176 18.79 0.37 4.28
C THR A 176 18.28 -0.90 4.95
N THR A 177 17.23 -0.79 5.72
CA THR A 177 16.47 -1.92 6.22
C THR A 177 15.08 -1.91 5.58
N GLY A 178 14.29 -2.93 5.81
CA GLY A 178 12.92 -3.00 5.35
C GLY A 178 11.96 -3.36 6.48
N SER A 179 10.74 -2.91 6.38
CA SER A 179 9.63 -3.37 7.20
C SER A 179 8.67 -4.18 6.36
N ILE A 180 8.19 -5.29 6.88
CA ILE A 180 7.36 -6.24 6.14
C ILE A 180 6.04 -6.47 6.85
N GLY A 181 4.94 -6.42 6.08
CA GLY A 181 3.61 -6.86 6.49
C GLY A 181 3.11 -8.01 5.64
N CYS A 182 2.58 -9.05 6.26
CA CYS A 182 2.03 -10.21 5.58
C CYS A 182 0.53 -10.32 5.80
N CYS A 183 -0.19 -10.75 4.77
CA CYS A 183 -1.62 -11.09 4.83
C CYS A 183 -1.87 -12.39 4.07
N ALA A 184 -2.42 -13.41 4.74
CA ALA A 184 -2.81 -14.65 4.10
C ALA A 184 -4.01 -14.44 3.18
N ILE A 185 -3.99 -15.03 1.99
CA ILE A 185 -5.11 -15.07 1.06
C ILE A 185 -5.96 -16.30 1.41
N SER A 186 -7.22 -16.10 1.75
CA SER A 186 -8.14 -17.15 2.16
C SER A 186 -9.51 -16.96 1.52
N ASN A 187 -10.33 -18.02 1.53
CA ASN A 187 -11.71 -17.96 1.04
C ASN A 187 -12.62 -16.99 1.82
N LYS A 188 -12.22 -16.61 3.02
CA LYS A 188 -12.92 -15.63 3.85
C LYS A 188 -12.58 -14.19 3.49
N LEU A 189 -11.43 -13.98 2.84
CA LEU A 189 -10.93 -12.69 2.43
C LEU A 189 -10.77 -12.66 0.90
N ASN A 190 -11.88 -12.36 0.22
CA ASN A 190 -12.02 -12.35 -1.22
C ASN A 190 -12.03 -10.95 -1.85
N ASP A 191 -11.38 -10.00 -1.22
CA ASP A 191 -11.30 -8.61 -1.66
C ASP A 191 -9.82 -8.19 -1.75
N ALA A 192 -9.32 -8.01 -2.96
CA ALA A 192 -7.92 -7.64 -3.22
C ALA A 192 -7.52 -6.32 -2.53
N GLN A 193 -8.44 -5.34 -2.47
CA GLN A 193 -8.17 -4.06 -1.81
C GLN A 193 -8.01 -4.23 -0.30
N LYS A 194 -8.80 -5.10 0.33
CA LYS A 194 -8.68 -5.41 1.75
C LYS A 194 -7.38 -6.14 2.05
N ILE A 195 -6.99 -7.11 1.20
CA ILE A 195 -5.74 -7.86 1.35
C ILE A 195 -4.54 -6.92 1.33
N ILE A 196 -4.49 -6.00 0.36
CA ILE A 196 -3.46 -4.95 0.28
C ILE A 196 -3.47 -4.08 1.53
N SER A 197 -4.65 -3.60 1.93
CA SER A 197 -4.79 -2.73 3.10
C SER A 197 -4.30 -3.41 4.39
N TYR A 198 -4.60 -4.68 4.56
CA TYR A 198 -4.18 -5.45 5.74
C TYR A 198 -2.68 -5.71 5.76
N ALA A 199 -2.09 -6.04 4.62
CA ALA A 199 -0.65 -6.21 4.51
C ALA A 199 0.09 -4.87 4.73
N ASP A 200 -0.42 -3.76 4.18
CA ASP A 200 0.12 -2.42 4.39
C ASP A 200 0.02 -1.99 5.86
N MET A 201 -1.14 -2.22 6.52
CA MET A 201 -1.30 -1.96 7.95
C MET A 201 -0.30 -2.76 8.80
N ALA A 202 -0.11 -4.05 8.49
CA ALA A 202 0.86 -4.88 9.17
C ALA A 202 2.30 -4.36 8.97
N CYS A 203 2.64 -3.92 7.75
CA CYS A 203 3.91 -3.29 7.42
C CYS A 203 4.13 -1.98 8.20
N GLU A 204 3.08 -1.17 8.34
CA GLU A 204 3.15 0.08 9.11
C GLU A 204 3.34 -0.18 10.62
N VAL A 205 2.76 -1.26 11.15
CA VAL A 205 3.02 -1.71 12.53
C VAL A 205 4.50 -2.11 12.68
N ALA A 206 5.03 -2.90 11.76
CA ALA A 206 6.44 -3.28 11.76
C ALA A 206 7.36 -2.05 11.73
N ARG A 207 7.05 -1.08 10.87
CA ARG A 207 7.81 0.18 10.75
C ARG A 207 7.74 1.05 12.01
N SER A 208 6.56 1.22 12.59
CA SER A 208 6.36 2.04 13.80
C SER A 208 6.96 1.41 15.05
N SER A 209 7.15 0.09 15.07
CA SER A 209 7.78 -0.65 16.16
C SER A 209 9.32 -0.67 16.09
N GLY A 210 9.92 0.14 15.20
CA GLY A 210 11.37 0.30 15.08
C GLY A 210 11.95 -0.10 13.72
N GLY A 211 11.15 -0.60 12.80
CA GLY A 211 11.58 -1.07 11.48
C GLY A 211 12.36 -2.39 11.53
N ASN A 212 12.84 -2.83 10.37
CA ASN A 212 13.61 -4.05 10.18
C ASN A 212 12.97 -5.30 10.83
N GLN A 213 11.66 -5.45 10.66
CA GLN A 213 10.90 -6.56 11.22
C GLN A 213 9.70 -6.90 10.36
N ILE A 214 9.13 -8.06 10.62
CA ILE A 214 7.95 -8.58 9.94
C ILE A 214 6.77 -8.62 10.91
N HIS A 215 5.59 -8.27 10.42
CA HIS A 215 4.34 -8.43 11.14
C HIS A 215 3.32 -9.14 10.27
N ASN A 216 2.60 -10.12 10.84
CA ASN A 216 1.55 -10.84 10.12
C ASN A 216 0.18 -10.28 10.49
N HIS A 217 -0.61 -9.90 9.48
CA HIS A 217 -2.00 -9.54 9.67
C HIS A 217 -2.87 -10.77 9.49
N SER A 218 -3.17 -11.48 10.58
CA SER A 218 -4.11 -12.59 10.52
C SER A 218 -5.53 -12.06 10.32
N ALA A 219 -6.03 -12.12 9.08
CA ALA A 219 -7.42 -11.77 8.78
C ALA A 219 -8.42 -12.62 9.59
N ILE A 220 -8.02 -13.85 9.92
CA ILE A 220 -8.80 -14.76 10.75
C ILE A 220 -8.95 -14.22 12.18
N VAL A 221 -7.92 -13.62 12.73
CA VAL A 221 -7.98 -13.02 14.08
C VAL A 221 -8.93 -11.82 14.08
N ASN A 222 -8.93 -11.02 13.03
CA ASN A 222 -9.83 -9.86 12.94
C ASN A 222 -11.29 -10.24 12.62
N GLU A 223 -11.54 -11.29 11.83
CA GLU A 223 -12.90 -11.81 11.61
C GLU A 223 -13.42 -12.58 12.83
N GLN A 224 -12.58 -13.35 13.50
CA GLN A 224 -12.97 -14.02 14.77
C GLN A 224 -13.14 -13.00 15.90
N LEU A 225 -12.26 -12.00 16.00
CA LEU A 225 -12.43 -10.89 16.94
C LEU A 225 -13.63 -10.01 16.59
N GLY A 226 -14.00 -9.91 15.30
CA GLY A 226 -15.15 -9.10 14.87
C GLY A 226 -16.50 -9.82 14.90
N GLN A 227 -16.55 -11.15 14.81
CA GLN A 227 -17.82 -11.92 14.75
C GLN A 227 -18.06 -12.82 15.97
N GLU A 228 -17.02 -13.39 16.59
CA GLU A 228 -17.18 -14.25 17.77
C GLU A 228 -16.92 -13.55 19.10
N ASN A 229 -16.26 -12.38 19.09
CA ASN A 229 -15.88 -11.68 20.32
C ASN A 229 -16.46 -10.26 20.45
N GLU A 230 -17.57 -9.93 19.78
CA GLU A 230 -18.27 -8.67 20.08
C GLU A 230 -18.53 -8.49 21.61
N PRO A 231 -18.95 -9.53 22.35
CA PRO A 231 -19.09 -9.42 23.81
C PRO A 231 -17.77 -9.26 24.57
N GLU A 232 -16.68 -9.84 24.05
CA GLU A 232 -15.35 -9.75 24.67
C GLU A 232 -14.72 -8.39 24.43
N TRP A 233 -14.85 -7.83 23.22
CA TRP A 233 -14.42 -6.46 22.91
C TRP A 233 -15.26 -5.41 23.63
N ASP A 234 -16.58 -5.60 23.76
CA ASP A 234 -17.43 -4.75 24.60
C ASP A 234 -16.90 -4.71 26.03
N ASN A 235 -16.56 -5.86 26.59
CA ASN A 235 -15.97 -5.99 27.91
C ASN A 235 -14.55 -5.39 27.98
N ILE A 236 -13.70 -5.64 26.99
CA ILE A 236 -12.34 -5.06 26.92
C ILE A 236 -12.41 -3.54 26.84
N ILE A 237 -13.27 -2.97 25.99
CA ILE A 237 -13.42 -1.53 25.85
C ILE A 237 -13.94 -0.93 27.14
N ARG A 238 -14.99 -1.49 27.76
CA ARG A 238 -15.52 -1.03 29.05
C ARG A 238 -14.49 -1.13 30.17
N THR A 239 -13.76 -2.25 30.24
CA THR A 239 -12.69 -2.43 31.20
C THR A 239 -11.57 -1.42 30.99
N THR A 240 -11.19 -1.18 29.74
CA THR A 240 -10.16 -0.21 29.35
C THR A 240 -10.56 1.22 29.72
N ILE A 241 -11.85 1.59 29.55
CA ILE A 241 -12.39 2.88 30.01
C ILE A 241 -12.29 2.98 31.54
N ASN A 242 -12.71 1.94 32.26
CA ASN A 242 -12.76 1.92 33.73
C ASN A 242 -11.38 1.85 34.39
N GLU A 243 -10.42 1.19 33.76
CA GLU A 243 -9.05 1.03 34.26
C GLU A 243 -8.08 2.14 33.78
N GLU A 244 -8.61 3.19 33.13
CA GLU A 244 -7.82 4.32 32.63
C GLU A 244 -6.66 3.92 31.70
N ARG A 245 -6.82 2.82 30.95
CA ARG A 245 -5.81 2.34 29.98
C ARG A 245 -5.86 3.09 28.64
N PHE A 246 -6.79 4.01 28.47
CA PHE A 246 -6.79 5.00 27.42
C PHE A 246 -5.82 6.13 27.77
N TYR A 247 -5.08 6.61 26.76
CA TYR A 247 -4.32 7.85 26.89
C TYR A 247 -4.42 8.68 25.61
N LEU A 248 -4.17 9.97 25.72
CA LEU A 248 -4.19 10.90 24.60
C LEU A 248 -2.76 11.26 24.21
N ALA A 249 -2.43 11.02 22.94
CA ALA A 249 -1.24 11.57 22.30
C ALA A 249 -1.59 12.91 21.64
N TYR A 250 -0.66 13.85 21.64
CA TYR A 250 -0.86 15.20 21.12
C TYR A 250 0.12 15.45 19.98
N GLN A 251 -0.39 15.58 18.76
CA GLN A 251 0.41 15.87 17.58
C GLN A 251 0.40 17.38 17.31
N PRO A 252 1.56 18.07 17.32
CA PRO A 252 1.60 19.51 17.09
C PRO A 252 1.23 19.85 15.65
N ILE A 253 0.40 20.90 15.48
CA ILE A 253 0.03 21.48 14.19
C ILE A 253 0.74 22.81 14.06
N VAL A 254 1.67 22.92 13.11
CA VAL A 254 2.48 24.11 12.88
C VAL A 254 1.83 24.97 11.77
N SER A 255 1.72 26.28 12.01
CA SER A 255 1.26 27.23 11.00
C SER A 255 2.38 27.61 10.05
N LEU A 256 2.19 27.42 8.74
CA LEU A 256 3.11 27.88 7.69
C LEU A 256 3.02 29.41 7.45
N LYS A 257 2.06 30.09 8.10
CA LYS A 257 1.81 31.54 7.96
C LYS A 257 2.29 32.35 9.17
N GLY A 258 3.11 31.77 10.05
CA GLY A 258 3.70 32.47 11.21
C GLY A 258 2.77 32.67 12.42
N ASP A 259 1.61 31.97 12.46
CA ASP A 259 0.74 31.98 13.66
C ASP A 259 1.43 31.19 14.79
N THR A 260 1.68 31.82 15.92
CA THR A 260 2.43 31.27 17.06
C THR A 260 1.56 30.52 18.07
N ARG A 261 0.25 30.45 17.86
CA ARG A 261 -0.68 29.73 18.77
C ARG A 261 -0.36 28.23 18.77
N GLN A 262 -0.28 27.66 19.94
CA GLN A 262 -0.10 26.23 20.10
C GLN A 262 -1.37 25.48 19.70
N ARG A 263 -1.24 24.57 18.74
CA ARG A 263 -2.32 23.74 18.21
C ARG A 263 -1.90 22.29 18.24
N TYR A 264 -2.79 21.43 18.69
CA TYR A 264 -2.54 20.01 18.76
C TYR A 264 -3.73 19.21 18.25
N GLU A 265 -3.48 18.21 17.46
CA GLU A 265 -4.45 17.13 17.17
C GLU A 265 -4.40 16.12 18.32
N VAL A 266 -5.55 15.75 18.82
CA VAL A 266 -5.69 14.78 19.90
C VAL A 266 -5.92 13.40 19.29
N LEU A 267 -5.04 12.46 19.61
CA LEU A 267 -5.05 11.10 19.08
C LEU A 267 -5.23 10.10 20.21
N LEU A 268 -6.31 9.31 20.16
CA LEU A 268 -6.54 8.23 21.11
C LEU A 268 -5.51 7.12 20.97
N ARG A 269 -5.07 6.58 22.09
CA ARG A 269 -4.21 5.41 22.21
C ARG A 269 -4.71 4.50 23.33
N VAL A 270 -4.51 3.22 23.18
CA VAL A 270 -4.84 2.19 24.17
C VAL A 270 -3.61 1.37 24.47
N ILE A 271 -3.44 0.96 25.72
CA ILE A 271 -2.39 0.02 26.12
C ILE A 271 -3.07 -1.28 26.56
N ASP A 272 -2.61 -2.42 26.04
CA ASP A 272 -3.05 -3.73 26.48
C ASP A 272 -2.49 -4.08 27.87
N GLU A 273 -2.87 -5.26 28.40
CA GLU A 273 -2.39 -5.73 29.71
C GLU A 273 -0.88 -6.04 29.71
N ALA A 274 -0.29 -6.27 28.53
CA ALA A 274 1.14 -6.52 28.37
C ALA A 274 1.97 -5.23 28.16
N GLY A 275 1.30 -4.07 28.07
CA GLY A 275 1.94 -2.77 27.86
C GLY A 275 2.14 -2.38 26.38
N HIS A 276 1.56 -3.13 25.43
CA HIS A 276 1.65 -2.82 24.00
C HIS A 276 0.55 -1.85 23.57
N ALA A 277 0.88 -0.97 22.63
CA ALA A 277 -0.10 -0.03 22.08
C ALA A 277 -1.06 -0.71 21.09
N ILE A 278 -2.36 -0.66 21.37
CA ILE A 278 -3.42 -1.08 20.45
C ILE A 278 -3.77 0.11 19.55
N LEU A 279 -3.77 -0.13 18.24
CA LEU A 279 -4.10 0.92 17.27
C LEU A 279 -5.61 1.21 17.22
N PRO A 280 -6.02 2.49 17.10
CA PRO A 280 -7.43 2.86 17.04
C PRO A 280 -8.25 2.13 15.98
N GLY A 281 -7.65 1.84 14.81
CA GLY A 281 -8.31 1.08 13.73
C GLY A 281 -8.74 -0.34 14.12
N GLN A 282 -8.17 -0.93 15.17
CA GLN A 282 -8.49 -2.28 15.61
C GLN A 282 -9.77 -2.35 16.46
N PHE A 283 -10.11 -1.31 17.20
CA PHE A 283 -11.25 -1.32 18.11
C PHE A 283 -12.34 -0.29 17.82
N LEU A 284 -12.05 0.81 17.11
CA LEU A 284 -13.05 1.86 16.84
C LEU A 284 -14.23 1.34 16.00
N SER A 285 -13.97 0.48 14.99
CA SER A 285 -15.05 -0.12 14.19
C SER A 285 -15.98 -1.01 15.01
N ILE A 286 -15.45 -1.68 16.02
CA ILE A 286 -16.22 -2.50 16.96
C ILE A 286 -17.00 -1.59 17.92
N ALA A 287 -16.34 -0.57 18.45
CA ALA A 287 -17.00 0.43 19.31
C ALA A 287 -18.18 1.13 18.61
N GLU A 288 -18.07 1.37 17.29
CA GLU A 288 -19.18 1.90 16.49
C GLU A 288 -20.35 0.92 16.41
N LYS A 289 -20.08 -0.36 16.14
CA LYS A 289 -21.10 -1.41 16.03
C LYS A 289 -21.77 -1.69 17.38
N THR A 290 -21.02 -1.71 18.47
CA THR A 290 -21.52 -1.99 19.83
C THR A 290 -22.10 -0.77 20.54
N GLY A 291 -22.05 0.41 19.91
CA GLY A 291 -22.58 1.66 20.46
C GLY A 291 -21.70 2.30 21.53
N LEU A 292 -20.47 1.82 21.73
CA LEU A 292 -19.52 2.34 22.72
C LEU A 292 -18.77 3.61 22.27
N SER A 293 -18.91 4.00 21.00
CA SER A 293 -18.25 5.20 20.45
C SER A 293 -18.56 6.46 21.26
N ALA A 294 -19.80 6.60 21.73
CA ALA A 294 -20.19 7.76 22.53
C ALA A 294 -19.50 7.80 23.90
N GLU A 295 -19.29 6.64 24.54
CA GLU A 295 -18.56 6.55 25.81
C GLU A 295 -17.08 6.90 25.63
N ILE A 296 -16.47 6.41 24.56
CA ILE A 296 -15.08 6.74 24.18
C ILE A 296 -14.94 8.24 23.88
N ASP A 297 -15.84 8.81 23.09
CA ASP A 297 -15.83 10.23 22.76
C ASP A 297 -16.01 11.12 24.00
N HIS A 298 -16.89 10.72 24.92
CA HIS A 298 -17.05 11.39 26.22
C HIS A 298 -15.75 11.37 27.03
N TRP A 299 -15.08 10.23 27.09
CA TRP A 299 -13.80 10.09 27.78
C TRP A 299 -12.72 10.99 27.14
N ILE A 300 -12.62 10.99 25.78
CA ILE A 300 -11.69 11.83 25.03
C ILE A 300 -11.94 13.31 25.33
N ILE A 301 -13.19 13.77 25.23
CA ILE A 301 -13.55 15.18 25.45
C ILE A 301 -13.21 15.59 26.90
N THR A 302 -13.61 14.80 27.89
CA THR A 302 -13.34 15.10 29.31
C THR A 302 -11.83 15.20 29.57
N THR A 303 -11.07 14.25 29.10
CA THR A 303 -9.60 14.19 29.30
C THR A 303 -8.90 15.32 28.54
N ALA A 304 -9.33 15.61 27.29
CA ALA A 304 -8.78 16.70 26.51
C ALA A 304 -9.09 18.07 27.10
N LEU A 305 -10.32 18.31 27.63
CA LEU A 305 -10.67 19.56 28.31
C LEU A 305 -9.84 19.78 29.57
N ARG A 306 -9.64 18.73 30.38
CA ARG A 306 -8.75 18.80 31.56
C ARG A 306 -7.33 19.21 31.13
N LYS A 307 -6.82 18.61 30.08
CA LYS A 307 -5.47 18.93 29.54
C LYS A 307 -5.41 20.34 28.95
N LEU A 308 -6.48 20.79 28.28
CA LEU A 308 -6.58 22.16 27.77
C LEU A 308 -6.55 23.18 28.88
N ALA A 309 -7.26 22.92 29.99
CA ALA A 309 -7.24 23.78 31.16
C ALA A 309 -5.84 23.93 31.76
N GLU A 310 -5.08 22.80 31.85
CA GLU A 310 -3.67 22.83 32.27
C GLU A 310 -2.80 23.64 31.30
N LEU A 311 -2.94 23.40 30.01
CA LEU A 311 -2.16 24.11 28.99
C LEU A 311 -2.43 25.61 28.98
N ARG A 312 -3.66 26.02 29.21
CA ARG A 312 -4.07 27.43 29.24
C ARG A 312 -3.52 28.20 30.45
N THR A 313 -3.09 27.52 31.49
CA THR A 313 -2.36 28.19 32.60
C THR A 313 -0.99 28.71 32.16
N GLN A 314 -0.37 28.05 31.14
CA GLN A 314 0.93 28.43 30.65
C GLN A 314 0.86 29.09 29.24
N HIS A 315 -0.14 28.73 28.43
CA HIS A 315 -0.36 29.16 27.05
C HIS A 315 -1.83 29.51 26.84
N SER A 316 -2.23 30.75 27.07
CA SER A 316 -3.65 31.18 27.08
C SER A 316 -4.42 30.93 25.80
N GLU A 317 -3.74 30.77 24.66
CA GLU A 317 -4.34 30.56 23.32
C GLU A 317 -4.16 29.16 22.77
N ALA A 318 -3.89 28.14 23.61
CA ALA A 318 -3.77 26.77 23.17
C ALA A 318 -5.12 26.23 22.62
N LEU A 319 -5.03 25.48 21.50
CA LEU A 319 -6.17 24.87 20.82
C LEU A 319 -5.94 23.36 20.69
N LEU A 320 -6.98 22.58 20.98
CA LEU A 320 -7.02 21.13 20.74
C LEU A 320 -8.04 20.78 19.69
N PHE A 321 -7.65 19.96 18.72
CA PHE A 321 -8.54 19.41 17.69
C PHE A 321 -8.87 17.97 18.05
N ILE A 322 -10.14 17.67 18.22
CA ILE A 322 -10.65 16.36 18.61
C ILE A 322 -11.49 15.81 17.47
N LYS A 323 -11.21 14.59 17.02
CA LYS A 323 -12.07 13.84 16.10
C LYS A 323 -13.12 13.08 16.90
N LEU A 324 -14.37 13.19 16.51
CA LEU A 324 -15.50 12.51 17.15
C LEU A 324 -16.19 11.59 16.15
N SER A 325 -16.85 10.55 16.66
CA SER A 325 -17.65 9.64 15.84
C SER A 325 -18.92 10.33 15.31
N GLY A 326 -19.41 9.89 14.15
CA GLY A 326 -20.63 10.41 13.56
C GLY A 326 -21.87 10.18 14.47
N SER A 327 -21.91 9.06 15.19
CA SER A 327 -22.97 8.71 16.14
C SER A 327 -23.06 9.70 17.30
N THR A 328 -21.92 10.15 17.81
CA THR A 328 -21.85 11.15 18.90
C THR A 328 -22.34 12.52 18.42
N LEU A 329 -22.02 12.91 17.19
CA LEU A 329 -22.43 14.22 16.64
C LEU A 329 -23.93 14.31 16.34
N THR A 330 -24.57 13.19 16.00
CA THR A 330 -26.02 13.12 15.73
C THR A 330 -26.88 13.01 17.01
N GLY A 331 -26.25 12.66 18.13
CA GLY A 331 -26.92 12.59 19.44
C GLY A 331 -27.22 13.97 20.03
N ALA A 332 -28.47 14.20 20.42
CA ALA A 332 -28.97 15.51 20.88
C ALA A 332 -28.32 16.09 22.16
N GLY A 333 -27.26 15.48 22.69
CA GLY A 333 -26.68 15.80 24.00
C GLY A 333 -25.27 16.40 24.04
N VAL A 334 -24.44 16.23 22.98
CA VAL A 334 -23.00 16.55 23.06
C VAL A 334 -22.70 18.02 23.28
N THR A 335 -23.41 18.91 22.60
CA THR A 335 -23.24 20.37 22.77
C THR A 335 -23.74 20.89 24.11
N ALA A 336 -24.77 20.29 24.67
CA ALA A 336 -25.28 20.67 26.01
C ALA A 336 -24.38 20.14 27.13
N TRP A 337 -23.87 18.90 26.94
CA TRP A 337 -22.98 18.24 27.89
C TRP A 337 -21.58 18.88 27.91
N SER A 338 -20.98 19.18 26.76
CA SER A 338 -19.67 19.85 26.68
C SER A 338 -19.66 21.26 27.24
N LYS A 339 -20.80 22.01 27.16
CA LYS A 339 -20.95 23.31 27.80
C LYS A 339 -21.03 23.23 29.33
N GLY A 340 -21.47 22.10 29.88
CA GLY A 340 -21.51 21.86 31.33
C GLY A 340 -20.15 21.43 31.93
N GLN A 341 -19.16 21.13 31.10
CA GLN A 341 -17.80 20.74 31.52
C GLN A 341 -16.79 21.90 31.46
N LEU A 342 -17.13 23.03 30.84
CA LEU A 342 -16.37 24.27 30.79
C LEU A 342 -16.78 25.19 31.96
#